data_3fc040a3d6c6488017f9195ef1764f28
#
_entry.id   3fc040a3d6c6488017f9195ef1764f28
#
_cell.length_a   1.000
_cell.length_b   1.000
_cell.length_c   1.000
_cell.angle_alpha   90.00
_cell.angle_beta   90.00
_cell.angle_gamma   90.00
#
_symmetry.space_group_name_H-M   'P 1'
#
loop_
_entity.id
_entity.type
_entity.pdbx_description
1 polymer ?
#
loop_
_entity_poly.entity_id
_entity_poly.type
_entity_poly.pdbx_seq_one_letter_code
_entity_poly.pdbx_strand_id
1 'polypeptide(L)'
;MLAAAQEGSEVAFSRLWRDGNPALLRYLRVIAPEAAEDVAADTWLQVVRGLAGFRGTEQGWRAWLFTTARRRAIDEARRRSRRPEKALEETLPSRLPVSPDTADLALEHVDTRSALSLVASLPAHQAEVILLRVVAGLDNETVARLLGRSPGAVRVAAHRGLRRLAGILAEADVTL
;
A
#
# COMPACT_ATOMS: atom_id res chain seq x y z
N MET A 1 4.68 15.20 -15.59
CA MET A 1 5.52 14.08 -15.10
C MET A 1 5.07 12.74 -15.71
N LEU A 2 3.82 12.37 -15.58
CA LEU A 2 3.29 11.11 -16.14
C LEU A 2 3.50 10.98 -17.66
N ALA A 3 3.17 12.01 -18.45
CA ALA A 3 3.34 11.99 -19.91
C ALA A 3 4.81 11.77 -20.32
N ALA A 4 5.76 12.44 -19.69
CA ALA A 4 7.18 12.27 -20.00
C ALA A 4 7.67 10.84 -19.67
N ALA A 5 7.16 10.23 -18.57
CA ALA A 5 7.47 8.84 -18.24
C ALA A 5 6.87 7.85 -19.26
N GLN A 6 5.70 8.16 -19.82
CA GLN A 6 5.06 7.37 -20.89
C GLN A 6 5.86 7.43 -22.20
N GLU A 7 6.56 8.54 -22.44
CA GLU A 7 7.45 8.76 -23.59
C GLU A 7 8.86 8.17 -23.36
N GLY A 8 9.08 7.47 -22.23
CA GLY A 8 10.34 6.79 -21.94
C GLY A 8 11.37 7.59 -21.14
N SER A 9 10.99 8.74 -20.57
CA SER A 9 11.90 9.51 -19.72
C SER A 9 12.19 8.76 -18.41
N GLU A 10 13.42 8.27 -18.24
CA GLU A 10 13.89 7.60 -17.01
C GLU A 10 13.81 8.54 -15.79
N VAL A 11 14.10 9.82 -15.97
CA VAL A 11 14.02 10.82 -14.89
C VAL A 11 12.59 11.00 -14.42
N ALA A 12 11.63 11.06 -15.34
CA ALA A 12 10.22 11.18 -15.02
C ALA A 12 9.69 9.89 -14.36
N PHE A 13 10.10 8.72 -14.84
CA PHE A 13 9.75 7.44 -14.23
C PHE A 13 10.33 7.32 -12.80
N SER A 14 11.59 7.70 -12.59
CA SER A 14 12.23 7.69 -11.27
C SER A 14 11.50 8.59 -10.26
N ARG A 15 10.92 9.69 -10.71
CA ARG A 15 10.07 10.55 -9.87
C ARG A 15 8.75 9.87 -9.55
N LEU A 16 8.05 9.29 -10.54
CA LEU A 16 6.82 8.52 -10.29
C LEU A 16 7.05 7.39 -9.29
N TRP A 17 8.18 6.70 -9.42
CA TRP A 17 8.56 5.64 -8.50
C TRP A 17 8.81 6.17 -7.08
N ARG A 18 9.61 7.22 -6.93
CA ARG A 18 9.90 7.82 -5.62
C ARG A 18 8.65 8.33 -4.91
N ASP A 19 7.71 8.89 -5.66
CA ASP A 19 6.46 9.42 -5.10
C ASP A 19 5.47 8.30 -4.77
N GLY A 20 5.43 7.25 -5.57
CA GLY A 20 4.45 6.16 -5.43
C GLY A 20 4.89 5.01 -4.52
N ASN A 21 6.17 4.65 -4.55
CA ASN A 21 6.68 3.44 -3.88
C ASN A 21 6.54 3.47 -2.34
N PRO A 22 6.81 4.57 -1.63
CA PRO A 22 6.60 4.60 -0.18
C PRO A 22 5.15 4.34 0.23
N ALA A 23 4.20 4.95 -0.48
CA ALA A 23 2.78 4.73 -0.23
C ALA A 23 2.36 3.29 -0.59
N LEU A 24 2.86 2.75 -1.70
CA LEU A 24 2.64 1.37 -2.11
C LEU A 24 3.13 0.37 -1.07
N LEU A 25 4.35 0.53 -0.57
CA LEU A 25 4.92 -0.34 0.47
C LEU A 25 4.13 -0.24 1.79
N ARG A 26 3.73 0.96 2.23
CA ARG A 26 2.87 1.12 3.41
C ARG A 26 1.56 0.35 3.27
N TYR A 27 0.92 0.41 2.11
CA TYR A 27 -0.29 -0.35 1.81
C TYR A 27 -0.04 -1.85 1.86
N LEU A 28 0.99 -2.33 1.16
CA LEU A 28 1.29 -3.76 1.05
C LEU A 28 1.75 -4.39 2.36
N ARG A 29 2.48 -3.66 3.21
CA ARG A 29 2.87 -4.13 4.54
C ARG A 29 1.70 -4.47 5.46
N VAL A 30 0.53 -3.91 5.19
CA VAL A 30 -0.70 -4.25 5.93
C VAL A 30 -1.50 -5.33 5.20
N ILE A 31 -1.58 -5.28 3.87
CA ILE A 31 -2.44 -6.17 3.08
C ILE A 31 -1.76 -7.51 2.75
N ALA A 32 -0.45 -7.51 2.59
CA ALA A 32 0.36 -8.70 2.28
C ALA A 32 1.72 -8.63 3.01
N PRO A 33 1.73 -8.66 4.36
CA PRO A 33 2.92 -8.35 5.15
C PRO A 33 4.11 -9.24 4.83
N GLU A 34 3.89 -10.52 4.54
CA GLU A 34 4.96 -11.48 4.25
C GLU A 34 5.51 -11.43 2.81
N ALA A 35 4.86 -10.64 1.93
CA ALA A 35 5.23 -10.54 0.52
C ALA A 35 5.23 -9.09 0.03
N ALA A 36 5.28 -8.11 0.93
CA ALA A 36 5.08 -6.71 0.58
C ALA A 36 6.08 -6.21 -0.46
N GLU A 37 7.35 -6.51 -0.29
CA GLU A 37 8.44 -6.09 -1.17
C GLU A 37 8.36 -6.81 -2.53
N ASP A 38 8.09 -8.11 -2.55
CA ASP A 38 7.95 -8.90 -3.77
C ASP A 38 6.74 -8.45 -4.59
N VAL A 39 5.60 -8.25 -3.93
CA VAL A 39 4.38 -7.73 -4.57
C VAL A 39 4.58 -6.31 -5.09
N ALA A 40 5.35 -5.47 -4.37
CA ALA A 40 5.69 -4.14 -4.84
C ALA A 40 6.56 -4.21 -6.11
N ALA A 41 7.60 -5.05 -6.12
CA ALA A 41 8.47 -5.25 -7.28
C ALA A 41 7.67 -5.74 -8.50
N ASP A 42 6.83 -6.76 -8.32
CA ASP A 42 5.93 -7.27 -9.36
C ASP A 42 4.95 -6.21 -9.87
N THR A 43 4.44 -5.36 -8.97
CA THR A 43 3.56 -4.24 -9.33
C THR A 43 4.30 -3.26 -10.22
N TRP A 44 5.52 -2.86 -9.85
CA TRP A 44 6.32 -1.94 -10.65
C TRP A 44 6.73 -2.52 -12.01
N LEU A 45 7.06 -3.80 -12.09
CA LEU A 45 7.30 -4.48 -13.36
C LEU A 45 6.07 -4.42 -14.28
N GLN A 46 4.87 -4.63 -13.73
CA GLN A 46 3.62 -4.51 -14.49
C GLN A 46 3.36 -3.06 -14.92
N VAL A 47 3.66 -2.11 -14.06
CA VAL A 47 3.56 -0.67 -14.36
C VAL A 47 4.48 -0.30 -15.51
N VAL A 48 5.75 -0.68 -15.48
CA VAL A 48 6.70 -0.40 -16.57
C VAL A 48 6.17 -0.94 -17.91
N ARG A 49 5.67 -2.17 -17.92
CA ARG A 49 5.13 -2.81 -19.15
C ARG A 49 3.87 -2.12 -19.68
N GLY A 50 3.06 -1.55 -18.81
CA GLY A 50 1.76 -0.97 -19.16
C GLY A 50 1.76 0.55 -19.28
N LEU A 51 2.81 1.23 -18.83
CA LEU A 51 2.84 2.70 -18.68
C LEU A 51 2.64 3.45 -20.00
N ALA A 52 3.30 3.03 -21.06
CA ALA A 52 3.16 3.64 -22.39
C ALA A 52 1.72 3.57 -22.94
N GLY A 53 0.99 2.51 -22.58
CA GLY A 53 -0.42 2.31 -22.96
C GLY A 53 -1.43 2.94 -22.01
N PHE A 54 -1.01 3.42 -20.84
CA PHE A 54 -1.94 4.00 -19.87
C PHE A 54 -2.58 5.29 -20.44
N ARG A 55 -3.89 5.41 -20.26
CA ARG A 55 -4.66 6.62 -20.63
C ARG A 55 -5.47 7.06 -19.43
N GLY A 56 -5.17 8.25 -18.90
CA GLY A 56 -5.84 8.79 -17.72
C GLY A 56 -5.10 9.95 -17.07
N THR A 57 -5.71 10.49 -16.03
CA THR A 57 -5.14 11.55 -15.21
C THR A 57 -4.14 11.00 -14.20
N GLU A 58 -3.44 11.90 -13.49
CA GLU A 58 -2.54 11.52 -12.39
C GLU A 58 -3.28 10.80 -11.24
N GLN A 59 -4.53 11.18 -10.96
CA GLN A 59 -5.37 10.46 -10.01
C GLN A 59 -5.74 9.05 -10.52
N GLY A 60 -6.03 8.92 -11.81
CA GLY A 60 -6.24 7.64 -12.49
C GLY A 60 -5.01 6.74 -12.45
N TRP A 61 -3.81 7.32 -12.57
CA TRP A 61 -2.54 6.63 -12.43
C TRP A 61 -2.38 6.01 -11.03
N ARG A 62 -2.64 6.78 -9.97
CA ARG A 62 -2.61 6.25 -8.60
C ARG A 62 -3.61 5.10 -8.41
N ALA A 63 -4.83 5.27 -8.89
CA ALA A 63 -5.84 4.22 -8.84
C ALA A 63 -5.39 2.95 -9.57
N TRP A 64 -4.75 3.08 -10.73
CA TRP A 64 -4.21 1.95 -11.48
C TRP A 64 -3.06 1.25 -10.75
N LEU A 65 -2.13 2.00 -10.15
CA LEU A 65 -1.03 1.46 -9.34
C LEU A 65 -1.58 0.60 -8.20
N PHE A 66 -2.48 1.12 -7.39
CA PHE A 66 -3.04 0.40 -6.24
C PHE A 66 -3.99 -0.74 -6.65
N THR A 67 -4.70 -0.62 -7.77
CA THR A 67 -5.49 -1.72 -8.34
C THR A 67 -4.59 -2.88 -8.77
N THR A 68 -3.45 -2.57 -9.39
CA THR A 68 -2.45 -3.56 -9.80
C THR A 68 -1.84 -4.25 -8.59
N ALA A 69 -1.42 -3.47 -7.59
CA ALA A 69 -0.87 -3.99 -6.34
C ALA A 69 -1.84 -4.93 -5.61
N ARG A 70 -3.10 -4.51 -5.49
CA ARG A 70 -4.14 -5.34 -4.87
C ARG A 70 -4.34 -6.68 -5.57
N ARG A 71 -4.40 -6.66 -6.91
CA ARG A 71 -4.51 -7.90 -7.70
C ARG A 71 -3.32 -8.81 -7.45
N ARG A 72 -2.09 -8.29 -7.46
CA ARG A 72 -0.88 -9.05 -7.18
C ARG A 72 -0.87 -9.61 -5.77
N ALA A 73 -1.28 -8.84 -4.76
CA ALA A 73 -1.40 -9.32 -3.38
C ALA A 73 -2.40 -10.49 -3.25
N ILE A 74 -3.55 -10.39 -3.90
CA ILE A 74 -4.55 -11.47 -3.91
C ILE A 74 -4.00 -12.73 -4.63
N ASP A 75 -3.33 -12.56 -5.76
CA ASP A 75 -2.75 -13.68 -6.52
C ASP A 75 -1.63 -14.36 -5.72
N GLU A 76 -0.81 -13.59 -5.01
CA GLU A 76 0.23 -14.12 -4.13
C GLU A 76 -0.35 -14.88 -2.94
N ALA A 77 -1.37 -14.33 -2.27
CA ALA A 77 -2.06 -15.02 -1.19
C ALA A 77 -2.67 -16.36 -1.67
N ARG A 78 -3.25 -16.40 -2.86
CA ARG A 78 -3.77 -17.63 -3.48
C ARG A 78 -2.66 -18.62 -3.81
N ARG A 79 -1.50 -18.13 -4.27
CA ARG A 79 -0.32 -18.97 -4.58
C ARG A 79 0.22 -19.62 -3.32
N ARG A 80 0.37 -18.87 -2.24
CA ARG A 80 0.85 -19.36 -0.94
C ARG A 80 -0.12 -20.38 -0.33
N SER A 81 -1.42 -20.12 -0.38
CA SER A 81 -2.42 -21.05 0.15
C SER A 81 -2.45 -22.41 -0.57
N ARG A 82 -1.97 -22.48 -1.82
CA ARG A 82 -1.87 -23.73 -2.58
C ARG A 82 -0.54 -24.48 -2.38
N ARG A 83 0.45 -23.89 -1.70
CA ARG A 83 1.78 -24.46 -1.43
C ARG A 83 2.13 -24.30 0.05
N PRO A 84 1.44 -24.98 0.98
CA PRO A 84 1.70 -24.80 2.41
C PRO A 84 3.10 -25.28 2.84
N GLU A 85 3.74 -26.22 2.11
CA GLU A 85 5.00 -26.85 2.51
C GLU A 85 6.26 -25.97 2.26
N LYS A 86 6.18 -24.95 1.41
CA LYS A 86 7.32 -24.04 1.16
C LYS A 86 7.39 -22.83 2.08
N ALA A 87 6.38 -22.56 2.88
CA ALA A 87 6.32 -21.40 3.77
C ALA A 87 7.22 -21.56 5.02
N LEU A 88 7.75 -22.75 5.29
CA LEU A 88 8.59 -23.01 6.47
C LEU A 88 10.12 -22.86 6.20
N GLU A 89 10.54 -22.78 4.95
CA GLU A 89 11.98 -22.74 4.61
C GLU A 89 12.54 -21.36 4.22
N GLU A 90 11.69 -20.36 3.99
CA GLU A 90 12.12 -19.02 3.50
C GLU A 90 12.05 -17.90 4.54
N THR A 91 12.15 -18.17 5.82
CA THR A 91 12.32 -17.14 6.85
C THR A 91 13.80 -16.80 7.08
N LEU A 92 14.52 -16.47 6.02
CA LEU A 92 15.74 -15.69 6.13
C LEU A 92 15.37 -14.21 5.98
N PRO A 93 15.65 -13.36 7.00
CA PRO A 93 15.40 -11.93 6.88
C PRO A 93 16.36 -11.37 5.82
N SER A 94 15.86 -11.09 4.62
CA SER A 94 16.59 -10.30 3.63
C SER A 94 16.69 -8.87 4.19
N ARG A 95 17.72 -8.63 5.00
CA ARG A 95 18.18 -7.30 5.35
C ARG A 95 18.89 -6.74 4.13
N LEU A 96 18.17 -5.99 3.31
CA LEU A 96 18.83 -5.05 2.43
C LEU A 96 19.54 -3.99 3.30
N PRO A 97 20.80 -3.63 2.99
CA PRO A 97 21.51 -2.62 3.74
C PRO A 97 20.75 -1.30 3.66
N VAL A 98 20.30 -0.82 4.81
CA VAL A 98 19.80 0.55 4.97
C VAL A 98 21.02 1.44 4.79
N SER A 99 21.02 2.26 3.74
CA SER A 99 22.00 3.34 3.58
C SER A 99 21.92 4.26 4.80
N PRO A 100 23.05 4.64 5.42
CA PRO A 100 23.05 5.41 6.64
C PRO A 100 22.87 6.90 6.31
N ASP A 101 21.64 7.31 6.16
CA ASP A 101 21.32 8.73 6.21
C ASP A 101 20.08 8.95 7.06
N THR A 102 20.36 9.49 8.26
CA THR A 102 19.56 10.34 9.09
C THR A 102 18.73 9.71 10.21
N ALA A 103 19.07 10.11 11.42
CA ALA A 103 18.31 9.89 12.67
C ALA A 103 16.85 10.40 12.56
N ASP A 104 16.60 11.47 11.81
CA ASP A 104 15.25 12.00 11.56
C ASP A 104 14.39 11.06 10.71
N LEU A 105 14.97 10.40 9.70
CA LEU A 105 14.26 9.37 8.93
C LEU A 105 13.95 8.14 9.79
N ALA A 106 14.78 7.82 10.78
CA ALA A 106 14.54 6.69 11.68
C ALA A 106 13.34 6.96 12.60
N LEU A 107 13.17 8.17 13.13
CA LEU A 107 12.03 8.58 13.95
C LEU A 107 10.73 8.57 13.13
N GLU A 108 10.70 9.16 11.93
CA GLU A 108 9.55 9.08 11.04
C GLU A 108 9.17 7.63 10.66
N HIS A 109 10.17 6.73 10.57
CA HIS A 109 9.93 5.31 10.31
C HIS A 109 9.31 4.59 11.52
N VAL A 110 9.67 4.95 12.76
CA VAL A 110 9.09 4.38 13.97
C VAL A 110 7.62 4.80 14.09
N ASP A 111 7.32 6.09 13.96
CA ASP A 111 5.95 6.61 14.02
C ASP A 111 5.06 6.02 12.91
N THR A 112 5.59 5.95 11.70
CA THR A 112 4.88 5.35 10.57
C THR A 112 4.62 3.86 10.79
N ARG A 113 5.57 3.12 11.36
CA ARG A 113 5.42 1.70 11.66
C ARG A 113 4.36 1.47 12.74
N SER A 114 4.38 2.28 13.79
CA SER A 114 3.38 2.25 14.85
C SER A 114 1.97 2.54 14.32
N ALA A 115 1.84 3.58 13.49
CA ALA A 115 0.58 3.90 12.83
C ALA A 115 0.07 2.77 11.92
N LEU A 116 0.95 2.13 11.15
CA LEU A 116 0.57 1.00 10.29
C LEU A 116 0.17 -0.23 11.11
N SER A 117 0.80 -0.49 12.26
CA SER A 117 0.40 -1.59 13.15
C SER A 117 -0.99 -1.37 13.75
N LEU A 118 -1.32 -0.13 14.10
CA LEU A 118 -2.67 0.25 14.53
C LEU A 118 -3.71 0.02 13.42
N VAL A 119 -3.39 0.43 12.19
CA VAL A 119 -4.28 0.16 11.04
C VAL A 119 -4.43 -1.33 10.79
N ALA A 120 -3.35 -2.12 10.92
CA ALA A 120 -3.39 -3.58 10.75
C ALA A 120 -4.24 -4.30 11.81
N SER A 121 -4.45 -3.70 13.00
CA SER A 121 -5.34 -4.25 14.04
C SER A 121 -6.84 -4.09 13.73
N LEU A 122 -7.21 -3.29 12.75
CA LEU A 122 -8.58 -3.12 12.32
C LEU A 122 -9.09 -4.33 11.54
N PRO A 123 -10.43 -4.54 11.45
CA PRO A 123 -11.00 -5.47 10.49
C PRO A 123 -10.48 -5.18 9.07
N ALA A 124 -10.06 -6.22 8.34
CA ALA A 124 -9.35 -6.11 7.07
C ALA A 124 -9.99 -5.12 6.08
N HIS A 125 -11.33 -5.15 5.96
CA HIS A 125 -12.04 -4.25 5.05
C HIS A 125 -11.97 -2.76 5.48
N GLN A 126 -11.85 -2.46 6.79
CA GLN A 126 -11.70 -1.11 7.30
C GLN A 126 -10.26 -0.62 7.12
N ALA A 127 -9.30 -1.49 7.44
CA ALA A 127 -7.89 -1.23 7.20
C ALA A 127 -7.61 -0.90 5.72
N GLU A 128 -8.09 -1.72 4.81
CA GLU A 128 -7.90 -1.53 3.37
C GLU A 128 -8.51 -0.22 2.87
N VAL A 129 -9.74 0.12 3.32
CA VAL A 129 -10.38 1.39 2.97
C VAL A 129 -9.57 2.59 3.48
N ILE A 130 -9.09 2.55 4.73
CA ILE A 130 -8.29 3.64 5.31
C ILE A 130 -6.98 3.80 4.52
N LEU A 131 -6.27 2.71 4.23
CA LEU A 131 -5.03 2.76 3.47
C LEU A 131 -5.22 3.35 2.07
N LEU A 132 -6.27 2.93 1.35
CA LEU A 132 -6.56 3.45 0.03
C LEU A 132 -6.99 4.93 0.06
N ARG A 133 -7.69 5.35 1.12
CA ARG A 133 -8.12 6.74 1.29
C ARG A 133 -7.00 7.67 1.73
N VAL A 134 -6.26 7.26 2.76
CA VAL A 134 -5.27 8.11 3.44
C VAL A 134 -3.88 7.96 2.83
N VAL A 135 -3.41 6.73 2.63
CA VAL A 135 -2.05 6.48 2.15
C VAL A 135 -1.97 6.60 0.63
N ALA A 136 -2.94 6.04 -0.10
CA ALA A 136 -2.99 6.16 -1.55
C ALA A 136 -3.61 7.48 -2.05
N GLY A 137 -4.31 8.23 -1.19
CA GLY A 137 -4.96 9.51 -1.55
C GLY A 137 -6.12 9.37 -2.54
N LEU A 138 -6.79 8.19 -2.58
CA LEU A 138 -7.90 7.95 -3.50
C LEU A 138 -9.23 8.47 -2.91
N ASP A 139 -10.13 8.96 -3.77
CA ASP A 139 -11.48 9.36 -3.37
C ASP A 139 -12.40 8.14 -3.12
N ASN A 140 -13.58 8.39 -2.51
CA ASN A 140 -14.51 7.32 -2.15
C ASN A 140 -15.02 6.53 -3.37
N GLU A 141 -15.23 7.18 -4.50
CA GLU A 141 -15.74 6.55 -5.71
C GLU A 141 -14.70 5.63 -6.34
N THR A 142 -13.46 6.09 -6.37
CA THR A 142 -12.32 5.31 -6.87
C THR A 142 -12.06 4.09 -5.98
N VAL A 143 -12.07 4.25 -4.66
CA VAL A 143 -11.94 3.14 -3.71
C VAL A 143 -13.12 2.17 -3.85
N ALA A 144 -14.34 2.68 -4.03
CA ALA A 144 -15.53 1.86 -4.23
C ALA A 144 -15.40 0.96 -5.49
N ARG A 145 -14.98 1.56 -6.62
CA ARG A 145 -14.71 0.80 -7.85
C ARG A 145 -13.59 -0.24 -7.65
N LEU A 146 -12.50 0.14 -6.99
CA LEU A 146 -11.36 -0.73 -6.74
C LEU A 146 -11.75 -1.94 -5.88
N LEU A 147 -12.58 -1.73 -4.86
CA LEU A 147 -13.00 -2.77 -3.93
C LEU A 147 -14.29 -3.51 -4.35
N GLY A 148 -14.95 -3.09 -5.43
CA GLY A 148 -16.25 -3.65 -5.84
C GLY A 148 -17.35 -3.36 -4.82
N ARG A 149 -17.37 -2.15 -4.24
CA ARG A 149 -18.32 -1.74 -3.21
C ARG A 149 -19.05 -0.44 -3.60
N SER A 150 -20.09 -0.08 -2.86
CA SER A 150 -20.72 1.23 -3.05
C SER A 150 -19.91 2.35 -2.35
N PRO A 151 -19.94 3.60 -2.86
CA PRO A 151 -19.30 4.75 -2.21
C PRO A 151 -19.80 4.98 -0.78
N GLY A 152 -21.09 4.68 -0.52
CA GLY A 152 -21.67 4.73 0.82
C GLY A 152 -21.04 3.72 1.78
N ALA A 153 -20.83 2.48 1.32
CA ALA A 153 -20.15 1.45 2.12
C ALA A 153 -18.70 1.83 2.43
N VAL A 154 -18.00 2.46 1.49
CA VAL A 154 -16.63 2.96 1.69
C VAL A 154 -16.61 4.07 2.76
N ARG A 155 -17.53 5.04 2.70
CA ARG A 155 -17.63 6.09 3.72
C ARG A 155 -17.90 5.53 5.12
N VAL A 156 -18.83 4.57 5.23
CA VAL A 156 -19.14 3.92 6.51
C VAL A 156 -17.96 3.14 7.05
N ALA A 157 -17.25 2.38 6.19
CA ALA A 157 -16.08 1.62 6.59
C ALA A 157 -14.94 2.54 7.06
N ALA A 158 -14.66 3.64 6.34
CA ALA A 158 -13.67 4.64 6.73
C ALA A 158 -14.03 5.27 8.08
N HIS A 159 -15.28 5.71 8.26
CA HIS A 159 -15.73 6.31 9.52
C HIS A 159 -15.60 5.35 10.71
N ARG A 160 -16.05 4.11 10.55
CA ARG A 160 -15.94 3.09 11.61
C ARG A 160 -14.49 2.76 11.95
N GLY A 161 -13.63 2.64 10.95
CA GLY A 161 -12.21 2.39 11.15
C GLY A 161 -11.52 3.53 11.87
N LEU A 162 -11.74 4.80 11.47
CA LEU A 162 -11.19 5.96 12.14
C LEU A 162 -11.68 6.11 13.58
N ARG A 163 -12.95 5.83 13.86
CA ARG A 163 -13.47 5.83 15.24
C ARG A 163 -12.80 4.76 16.11
N ARG A 164 -12.53 3.57 15.55
CA ARG A 164 -11.80 2.53 16.29
C ARG A 164 -10.36 2.95 16.58
N LEU A 165 -9.66 3.51 15.61
CA LEU A 165 -8.30 4.04 15.81
C LEU A 165 -8.29 5.11 16.90
N ALA A 166 -9.24 6.05 16.88
CA ALA A 166 -9.34 7.07 17.90
C ALA A 166 -9.58 6.47 19.30
N GLY A 167 -10.40 5.41 19.41
CA GLY A 167 -10.62 4.70 20.68
C GLY A 167 -9.34 4.04 21.20
N ILE A 168 -8.60 3.32 20.33
CA ILE A 168 -7.33 2.66 20.70
C ILE A 168 -6.31 3.69 21.19
N LEU A 169 -6.19 4.84 20.51
CA LEU A 169 -5.26 5.91 20.90
C LEU A 169 -5.64 6.54 22.25
N ALA A 170 -6.94 6.79 22.47
CA ALA A 170 -7.42 7.33 23.75
C ALA A 170 -7.18 6.38 24.92
N GLU A 171 -7.31 5.07 24.72
CA GLU A 171 -7.00 4.05 25.73
C GLU A 171 -5.48 3.99 26.02
N ALA A 172 -4.63 4.17 25.02
CA ALA A 172 -3.18 4.20 25.17
C ALA A 172 -2.71 5.44 25.96
N ASP A 173 -3.30 6.62 25.71
CA ASP A 173 -2.97 7.88 26.40
C ASP A 173 -3.41 7.87 27.88
N VAL A 174 -4.40 7.09 28.26
CA VAL A 174 -4.87 6.96 29.65
C VAL A 174 -3.94 6.04 30.48
N THR A 175 -3.10 5.24 29.82
CA THR A 175 -2.24 4.23 30.48
C THR A 175 -0.80 4.74 30.76
N LEU A 176 -0.48 5.97 30.34
CA LEU A 176 0.78 6.66 30.59
C LEU A 176 0.62 7.69 31.72
#